data_b9861e6235ad89d225208ba73762afa0
#
_entry.id   b9861e6235ad89d225208ba73762afa0
#
_cell.length_a   1.000
_cell.length_b   1.000
_cell.length_c   1.000
_cell.angle_alpha   90.00
_cell.angle_beta   90.00
_cell.angle_gamma   90.00
#
_symmetry.space_group_name_H-M   'P 1'
#
loop_
_entity.id
_entity.type
_entity.pdbx_description
1 polymer ?
#
loop_
_entity_poly.entity_id
_entity_poly.type
_entity_poly.pdbx_seq_one_letter_code
_entity_poly.pdbx_strand_id
1 'polypeptide(L)'
;VWSGALTSASVAPAIAQRVTAQHPRPVGAAEAIVKHMLMTGAHQALPDRPERVSLAAWLSASGRHYNARMQIGPYNIQPNVVLAPMAGVTDKPFRLLCKQLGAGLAASEMTISDPRFWNTRKSLHRMDHAGEPDPISVQIAGTEPQQLAEAARYNVDHGAQIIDINMGCPAKKVCNAWAGSALMRDEDLVARILTAVVNAVDVPVTLKIRTGWDCDHRNGPLIARIAEDSGIAALAVHGRTRDQHYTGTAEYETIAAIKAALRIPVIANGDIDSPQKAAQVLKHTGVDAVMIGRAAQGRPWIFREVAHYLATGELLAPPSVAEVRDLLLGHLHALHDFYGEQQGVRIARKHLGWYAKDRPENAAFRAVVNRAEDAASQVALTTDYFDALAAGEPLSSAA
;
A
#
# COMPACT_ATOMS: atom_id res chain seq x y z
N VAL A 1 -39.83 42.72 25.95
CA VAL A 1 -39.99 43.01 27.36
C VAL A 1 -39.69 41.76 28.14
N TRP A 2 -38.71 41.88 28.89
CA TRP A 2 -38.12 41.14 30.01
C TRP A 2 -36.71 40.63 29.75
N SER A 3 -35.82 41.41 30.30
CA SER A 3 -34.45 41.19 30.68
C SER A 3 -34.35 40.21 31.85
N GLY A 4 -33.27 39.44 31.91
CA GLY A 4 -32.91 38.63 33.05
C GLY A 4 -31.50 38.05 32.88
N ALA A 5 -30.51 38.83 33.31
CA ALA A 5 -29.13 38.37 33.53
C ALA A 5 -29.08 37.59 34.85
N LEU A 6 -28.37 36.46 34.88
CA LEU A 6 -27.77 35.86 36.09
C LEU A 6 -26.53 35.05 35.69
N THR A 7 -25.37 35.65 35.90
CA THR A 7 -24.23 35.29 36.79
C THR A 7 -23.67 33.89 36.69
N SER A 8 -22.40 33.88 36.33
CA SER A 8 -21.38 32.86 36.49
C SER A 8 -21.40 32.16 37.85
N ALA A 9 -21.31 30.84 37.82
CA ALA A 9 -20.75 30.05 38.93
C ALA A 9 -19.85 28.96 38.39
N SER A 10 -18.60 29.12 38.74
CA SER A 10 -17.46 28.22 38.60
C SER A 10 -17.75 26.84 39.20
N VAL A 11 -17.50 25.76 38.38
CA VAL A 11 -17.26 24.41 38.88
C VAL A 11 -16.05 23.84 38.16
N ALA A 12 -14.92 24.07 38.71
CA ALA A 12 -13.73 23.20 38.75
C ALA A 12 -13.13 23.47 40.16
N PRO A 13 -12.53 22.50 40.87
CA PRO A 13 -11.76 21.34 40.40
C PRO A 13 -12.05 20.08 41.25
N ALA A 14 -12.05 18.91 40.66
CA ALA A 14 -11.90 17.65 41.39
C ALA A 14 -11.42 16.48 40.48
N ILE A 15 -10.37 16.66 39.70
CA ILE A 15 -9.58 15.52 39.17
C ILE A 15 -8.10 16.00 39.05
N ALA A 16 -7.50 16.33 40.15
CA ALA A 16 -6.07 16.61 40.23
C ALA A 16 -5.54 16.14 41.58
N GLN A 17 -5.68 14.86 41.91
CA GLN A 17 -4.94 14.23 43.00
C GLN A 17 -5.16 12.72 42.95
N ARG A 18 -4.38 12.04 42.12
CA ARG A 18 -3.95 10.65 42.26
C ARG A 18 -3.11 10.19 41.06
N VAL A 19 -1.97 10.77 40.80
CA VAL A 19 -0.81 10.09 40.21
C VAL A 19 0.47 10.86 40.63
N THR A 20 0.90 10.64 41.85
CA THR A 20 2.28 10.88 42.25
C THR A 20 2.65 9.77 43.19
N ALA A 21 3.36 8.81 42.70
CA ALA A 21 4.38 8.02 43.31
C ALA A 21 4.60 6.72 42.54
N GLN A 22 5.63 6.69 41.70
CA GLN A 22 6.64 5.65 41.77
C GLN A 22 7.57 5.67 40.52
N HIS A 23 8.81 5.98 40.82
CA HIS A 23 10.06 5.73 40.10
C HIS A 23 10.47 6.69 38.97
N PRO A 24 11.53 7.51 39.21
CA PRO A 24 12.25 8.24 38.18
C PRO A 24 13.19 7.27 37.44
N ARG A 25 13.06 7.16 36.12
CA ARG A 25 14.09 6.61 35.25
C ARG A 25 15.01 7.76 34.78
N PRO A 26 16.34 7.55 34.70
CA PRO A 26 17.29 8.61 34.38
C PRO A 26 17.17 8.98 32.87
N VAL A 27 16.67 10.17 32.61
CA VAL A 27 16.81 10.88 31.33
C VAL A 27 18.17 11.59 31.40
N GLY A 28 19.22 10.99 30.82
CA GLY A 28 20.54 11.60 30.94
C GLY A 28 21.64 11.08 30.01
N ALA A 29 21.44 9.96 29.33
CA ALA A 29 22.52 9.36 28.54
C ALA A 29 22.46 9.71 27.02
N ALA A 30 21.31 9.97 26.45
CA ALA A 30 21.17 10.27 25.00
C ALA A 30 21.50 11.73 24.67
N GLU A 31 21.18 12.69 25.54
CA GLU A 31 21.52 14.10 25.32
C GLU A 31 23.02 14.42 25.49
N ALA A 32 23.71 13.68 26.34
CA ALA A 32 25.14 13.85 26.54
C ALA A 32 25.96 13.38 25.32
N ILE A 33 25.51 12.34 24.62
CA ILE A 33 26.23 11.80 23.45
C ILE A 33 26.06 12.73 22.24
N VAL A 34 24.90 13.33 22.02
CA VAL A 34 24.65 14.28 20.91
C VAL A 34 25.41 15.60 21.13
N LYS A 35 25.56 16.06 22.37
CA LYS A 35 26.31 17.29 22.69
C LYS A 35 27.83 17.12 22.60
N HIS A 36 28.33 15.92 22.85
CA HIS A 36 29.77 15.62 22.72
C HIS A 36 30.22 15.50 21.27
N MET A 37 29.36 15.02 20.37
CA MET A 37 29.63 14.93 18.90
C MET A 37 29.65 16.27 18.20
N LEU A 38 29.03 17.31 18.73
CA LEU A 38 28.97 18.65 18.13
C LEU A 38 30.09 19.58 18.57
N MET A 39 30.88 19.22 19.56
CA MET A 39 31.94 20.09 20.15
C MET A 39 33.37 19.67 19.85
N THR A 40 33.61 18.52 19.24
CA THR A 40 34.96 18.09 18.87
C THR A 40 35.07 17.97 17.35
N GLY A 41 35.47 19.09 16.70
CA GLY A 41 35.88 19.10 15.31
C GLY A 41 37.20 18.34 15.10
N ALA A 42 37.15 17.03 15.04
CA ALA A 42 38.29 16.20 14.67
C ALA A 42 38.02 15.60 13.26
N HIS A 43 38.65 16.21 12.27
CA HIS A 43 38.87 15.57 10.97
C HIS A 43 39.79 14.37 11.18
N GLN A 44 39.23 13.18 11.37
CA GLN A 44 39.96 11.93 11.17
C GLN A 44 39.57 11.34 9.83
N ALA A 45 40.60 11.02 9.04
CA ALA A 45 40.50 10.38 7.74
C ALA A 45 39.66 9.10 7.84
N LEU A 46 38.71 8.95 6.94
CA LEU A 46 37.91 7.74 6.78
C LEU A 46 38.85 6.56 6.45
N PRO A 47 38.76 5.43 7.15
CA PRO A 47 39.46 4.22 6.75
C PRO A 47 38.86 3.67 5.45
N ASP A 48 39.74 3.08 4.63
CA ASP A 48 39.44 2.44 3.35
C ASP A 48 38.21 1.50 3.43
N ARG A 49 37.42 1.55 2.36
CA ARG A 49 36.28 0.71 1.93
C ARG A 49 35.95 -0.45 2.87
N PRO A 50 34.73 -0.47 3.44
CA PRO A 50 34.26 -1.67 4.10
C PRO A 50 34.16 -2.80 3.06
N GLU A 51 34.76 -3.95 3.36
CA GLU A 51 34.59 -5.20 2.62
C GLU A 51 33.10 -5.42 2.28
N ARG A 52 32.83 -5.76 1.02
CA ARG A 52 31.51 -6.16 0.57
C ARG A 52 31.09 -7.42 1.31
N VAL A 53 30.50 -7.28 2.48
CA VAL A 53 29.79 -8.40 3.10
C VAL A 53 28.68 -8.78 2.14
N SER A 54 28.69 -10.00 1.61
CA SER A 54 27.65 -10.45 0.71
C SER A 54 26.29 -10.39 1.43
N LEU A 55 25.21 -10.01 0.71
CA LEU A 55 23.87 -9.98 1.27
C LEU A 55 23.50 -11.33 1.91
N ALA A 56 23.94 -12.44 1.33
CA ALA A 56 23.76 -13.80 1.85
C ALA A 56 24.45 -13.99 3.22
N ALA A 57 25.68 -13.49 3.39
CA ALA A 57 26.40 -13.55 4.67
C ALA A 57 25.73 -12.67 5.74
N TRP A 58 25.17 -11.53 5.34
CA TRP A 58 24.41 -10.67 6.24
C TRP A 58 23.06 -11.29 6.63
N LEU A 59 22.34 -11.91 5.69
CA LEU A 59 21.09 -12.65 5.92
C LEU A 59 21.30 -13.80 6.91
N SER A 60 22.44 -14.53 6.82
CA SER A 60 22.76 -15.60 7.74
C SER A 60 23.23 -15.10 9.12
N ALA A 61 23.96 -13.99 9.17
CA ALA A 61 24.52 -13.45 10.43
C ALA A 61 23.46 -12.72 11.29
N SER A 62 22.41 -12.14 10.68
CA SER A 62 21.36 -11.42 11.42
C SER A 62 20.29 -12.34 12.01
N GLY A 63 20.26 -13.63 11.68
CA GLY A 63 19.23 -14.59 12.10
C GLY A 63 17.81 -14.19 11.65
N ARG A 64 17.67 -13.10 10.95
CA ARG A 64 16.39 -12.63 10.37
C ARG A 64 16.31 -13.10 8.92
N HIS A 65 15.75 -14.28 8.74
CA HIS A 65 15.26 -14.64 7.41
C HIS A 65 14.23 -13.59 7.01
N TYR A 66 14.41 -12.88 5.89
CA TYR A 66 13.39 -12.02 5.30
C TYR A 66 12.17 -12.82 4.79
N ASN A 67 12.16 -14.12 5.01
CA ASN A 67 10.99 -14.99 5.02
C ASN A 67 10.18 -14.86 6.32
N ALA A 68 10.41 -13.81 7.13
CA ALA A 68 9.63 -13.56 8.33
C ALA A 68 8.14 -13.48 7.95
N ARG A 69 7.36 -14.32 8.61
CA ARG A 69 5.90 -14.36 8.46
C ARG A 69 5.32 -13.09 9.06
N MET A 70 4.61 -12.30 8.26
CA MET A 70 3.84 -11.20 8.78
C MET A 70 2.47 -11.73 9.24
N GLN A 71 2.15 -11.54 10.51
CA GLN A 71 0.88 -11.98 11.08
C GLN A 71 -0.12 -10.82 11.12
N ILE A 72 -1.30 -10.99 10.53
CA ILE A 72 -2.41 -10.03 10.62
C ILE A 72 -3.62 -10.79 11.20
N GLY A 73 -3.90 -10.60 12.48
CA GLY A 73 -4.89 -11.41 13.21
C GLY A 73 -4.56 -12.90 13.07
N PRO A 74 -5.50 -13.75 12.62
CA PRO A 74 -5.26 -15.18 12.44
C PRO A 74 -4.48 -15.51 11.16
N TYR A 75 -4.26 -14.53 10.25
CA TYR A 75 -3.70 -14.76 8.93
C TYR A 75 -2.18 -14.62 8.91
N ASN A 76 -1.51 -15.63 8.39
CA ASN A 76 -0.09 -15.62 8.12
C ASN A 76 0.15 -15.19 6.67
N ILE A 77 0.69 -13.99 6.49
CA ILE A 77 0.95 -13.40 5.17
C ILE A 77 2.35 -13.79 4.70
N GLN A 78 2.39 -14.61 3.67
CA GLN A 78 3.63 -15.11 3.09
C GLN A 78 3.48 -15.30 1.57
N PRO A 79 4.45 -14.78 0.78
CA PRO A 79 5.56 -13.94 1.18
C PRO A 79 5.11 -12.57 1.72
N ASN A 80 5.98 -11.90 2.47
CA ASN A 80 5.70 -10.58 3.06
C ASN A 80 5.83 -9.42 2.04
N VAL A 81 5.25 -9.64 0.87
CA VAL A 81 5.18 -8.69 -0.25
C VAL A 81 3.71 -8.47 -0.61
N VAL A 82 3.24 -7.24 -0.47
CA VAL A 82 1.82 -6.88 -0.55
C VAL A 82 1.54 -6.04 -1.80
N LEU A 83 0.44 -6.31 -2.50
CA LEU A 83 -0.06 -5.43 -3.57
C LEU A 83 -0.84 -4.26 -2.94
N ALA A 84 -0.43 -3.03 -3.28
CA ALA A 84 -1.09 -1.82 -2.81
C ALA A 84 -2.48 -1.63 -3.46
N PRO A 85 -3.48 -1.13 -2.72
CA PRO A 85 -4.75 -0.70 -3.30
C PRO A 85 -4.54 0.51 -4.23
N MET A 86 -4.92 0.36 -5.49
CA MET A 86 -4.78 1.39 -6.52
C MET A 86 -6.10 1.55 -7.28
N ALA A 87 -6.76 2.70 -7.09
CA ALA A 87 -8.05 2.99 -7.75
C ALA A 87 -7.96 2.88 -9.28
N GLY A 88 -8.84 2.09 -9.86
CA GLY A 88 -8.86 1.78 -11.29
C GLY A 88 -7.79 0.78 -11.74
N VAL A 89 -7.05 0.15 -10.84
CA VAL A 89 -5.96 -0.78 -11.19
C VAL A 89 -6.10 -2.12 -10.48
N THR A 90 -6.31 -2.12 -9.16
CA THR A 90 -6.37 -3.35 -8.35
C THR A 90 -7.78 -3.93 -8.32
N ASP A 91 -8.38 -4.06 -9.52
CA ASP A 91 -9.58 -4.86 -9.72
C ASP A 91 -9.29 -6.36 -9.49
N LYS A 92 -10.36 -7.17 -9.43
CA LYS A 92 -10.24 -8.60 -9.18
C LYS A 92 -9.29 -9.32 -10.14
N PRO A 93 -9.38 -9.11 -11.48
CA PRO A 93 -8.44 -9.73 -12.43
C PRO A 93 -6.97 -9.43 -12.10
N PHE A 94 -6.65 -8.19 -11.77
CA PHE A 94 -5.27 -7.81 -11.45
C PHE A 94 -4.81 -8.33 -10.09
N ARG A 95 -5.69 -8.36 -9.07
CA ARG A 95 -5.34 -8.95 -7.76
C ARG A 95 -5.06 -10.44 -7.87
N LEU A 96 -5.92 -11.19 -8.60
CA LEU A 96 -5.73 -12.62 -8.84
C LEU A 96 -4.38 -12.88 -9.54
N LEU A 97 -4.08 -12.13 -10.60
CA LEU A 97 -2.81 -12.24 -11.33
C LEU A 97 -1.60 -11.98 -10.41
N CYS A 98 -1.65 -10.91 -9.60
CA CYS A 98 -0.55 -10.60 -8.69
C CYS A 98 -0.39 -11.65 -7.58
N LYS A 99 -1.49 -12.21 -7.04
CA LYS A 99 -1.44 -13.30 -6.05
C LYS A 99 -0.87 -14.57 -6.66
N GLN A 100 -1.26 -14.94 -7.88
CA GLN A 100 -0.66 -16.07 -8.61
C GLN A 100 0.84 -15.89 -8.85
N LEU A 101 1.28 -14.66 -9.01
CA LEU A 101 2.68 -14.30 -9.23
C LEU A 101 3.43 -13.97 -7.92
N GLY A 102 2.90 -14.31 -6.76
CA GLY A 102 3.61 -14.28 -5.49
C GLY A 102 3.35 -13.06 -4.60
N ALA A 103 2.29 -12.30 -4.81
CA ALA A 103 1.85 -11.36 -3.79
C ALA A 103 1.21 -12.12 -2.60
N GLY A 104 1.74 -11.95 -1.39
CA GLY A 104 1.22 -12.63 -0.21
C GLY A 104 -0.13 -12.06 0.25
N LEU A 105 -0.40 -10.77 -0.05
CA LEU A 105 -1.68 -10.12 0.20
C LEU A 105 -1.96 -9.10 -0.90
N ALA A 106 -3.23 -8.95 -1.25
CA ALA A 106 -3.70 -7.91 -2.17
C ALA A 106 -4.92 -7.22 -1.56
N ALA A 107 -4.85 -5.88 -1.39
CA ALA A 107 -6.01 -5.11 -0.97
C ALA A 107 -6.84 -4.68 -2.18
N SER A 108 -8.17 -4.71 -2.04
CA SER A 108 -9.10 -4.26 -3.10
C SER A 108 -8.97 -2.76 -3.38
N GLU A 109 -9.57 -2.32 -4.48
CA GLU A 109 -9.84 -0.88 -4.63
C GLU A 109 -10.75 -0.40 -3.50
N MET A 110 -10.56 0.87 -3.06
CA MET A 110 -11.39 1.42 -2.00
C MET A 110 -12.88 1.45 -2.38
N THR A 111 -13.72 0.97 -1.50
CA THR A 111 -15.17 1.13 -1.53
C THR A 111 -15.60 2.33 -0.66
N ILE A 112 -16.66 3.03 -1.08
CA ILE A 112 -17.14 4.20 -0.33
C ILE A 112 -18.06 3.72 0.80
N SER A 113 -17.91 4.31 2.00
CA SER A 113 -18.71 3.93 3.17
C SER A 113 -20.19 4.34 3.09
N ASP A 114 -20.54 5.24 2.19
CA ASP A 114 -21.92 5.70 2.01
C ASP A 114 -22.80 4.60 1.37
N PRO A 115 -23.84 4.10 2.07
CA PRO A 115 -24.70 3.00 1.61
C PRO A 115 -25.39 3.28 0.26
N ARG A 116 -25.64 4.55 -0.07
CA ARG A 116 -26.27 4.95 -1.35
C ARG A 116 -25.49 4.51 -2.57
N PHE A 117 -24.20 4.21 -2.44
CA PHE A 117 -23.33 3.79 -3.53
C PHE A 117 -23.04 2.29 -3.58
N TRP A 118 -23.44 1.49 -2.58
CA TRP A 118 -23.05 0.07 -2.52
C TRP A 118 -23.61 -0.77 -3.67
N ASN A 119 -24.85 -0.48 -4.11
CA ASN A 119 -25.50 -1.19 -5.20
C ASN A 119 -25.16 -0.64 -6.61
N THR A 120 -24.20 0.27 -6.73
CA THR A 120 -23.74 0.70 -8.04
C THR A 120 -22.91 -0.41 -8.71
N ARG A 121 -23.02 -0.53 -10.05
CA ARG A 121 -22.22 -1.50 -10.83
C ARG A 121 -20.73 -1.44 -10.47
N LYS A 122 -20.19 -0.23 -10.24
CA LYS A 122 -18.81 -0.02 -9.87
C LYS A 122 -18.47 -0.57 -8.47
N SER A 123 -19.34 -0.40 -7.49
CA SER A 123 -19.16 -0.94 -6.15
C SER A 123 -19.28 -2.44 -6.13
N LEU A 124 -20.25 -3.00 -6.85
CA LEU A 124 -20.43 -4.45 -6.99
C LEU A 124 -19.18 -5.11 -7.57
N HIS A 125 -18.58 -4.54 -8.64
CA HIS A 125 -17.30 -5.05 -9.15
C HIS A 125 -16.15 -4.97 -8.15
N ARG A 126 -16.11 -3.94 -7.27
CA ARG A 126 -15.07 -3.82 -6.25
C ARG A 126 -15.21 -4.80 -5.09
N MET A 127 -16.45 -5.18 -4.80
CA MET A 127 -16.81 -6.13 -3.77
C MET A 127 -16.88 -7.58 -4.26
N ASP A 128 -16.67 -7.82 -5.56
CA ASP A 128 -16.59 -9.18 -6.08
C ASP A 128 -15.23 -9.80 -5.74
N HIS A 129 -15.26 -10.79 -4.86
CA HIS A 129 -14.12 -11.56 -4.38
C HIS A 129 -14.24 -13.04 -4.74
N ALA A 130 -15.25 -13.44 -5.56
CA ALA A 130 -15.47 -14.82 -5.92
C ALA A 130 -14.21 -15.46 -6.54
N GLY A 131 -13.72 -16.56 -5.97
CA GLY A 131 -12.52 -17.25 -6.41
C GLY A 131 -11.20 -16.57 -6.08
N GLU A 132 -11.20 -15.49 -5.28
CA GLU A 132 -9.97 -14.88 -4.78
C GLU A 132 -9.39 -15.72 -3.63
N PRO A 133 -8.08 -16.07 -3.65
CA PRO A 133 -7.46 -16.80 -2.56
C PRO A 133 -7.44 -16.02 -1.24
N ASP A 134 -7.61 -16.72 -0.12
CA ASP A 134 -7.53 -16.13 1.22
C ASP A 134 -6.12 -15.56 1.53
N PRO A 135 -6.03 -14.57 2.43
CA PRO A 135 -7.14 -13.80 2.98
C PRO A 135 -7.61 -12.69 2.01
N ILE A 136 -8.93 -12.42 2.06
CA ILE A 136 -9.57 -11.35 1.27
C ILE A 136 -9.50 -10.04 2.04
N SER A 137 -8.75 -9.06 1.52
CA SER A 137 -8.59 -7.75 2.12
C SER A 137 -9.37 -6.68 1.34
N VAL A 138 -10.35 -6.06 2.00
CA VAL A 138 -11.21 -5.04 1.40
C VAL A 138 -10.92 -3.67 1.98
N GLN A 139 -10.59 -2.71 1.09
CA GLN A 139 -10.34 -1.34 1.52
C GLN A 139 -11.62 -0.50 1.50
N ILE A 140 -11.91 0.16 2.63
CA ILE A 140 -13.02 1.10 2.78
C ILE A 140 -12.53 2.54 2.95
N ALA A 141 -13.34 3.52 2.50
CA ALA A 141 -13.02 4.94 2.59
C ALA A 141 -14.28 5.76 2.92
N GLY A 142 -14.16 6.69 3.85
CA GLY A 142 -15.22 7.57 4.30
C GLY A 142 -14.73 8.56 5.34
N THR A 143 -15.65 9.29 5.99
CA THR A 143 -15.35 10.30 7.00
C THR A 143 -16.13 10.09 8.30
N GLU A 144 -17.31 9.49 8.20
CA GLU A 144 -18.19 9.33 9.35
C GLU A 144 -17.91 7.99 10.05
N PRO A 145 -17.58 7.99 11.36
CA PRO A 145 -17.23 6.77 12.08
C PRO A 145 -18.28 5.67 11.97
N GLN A 146 -19.57 6.02 12.12
CA GLN A 146 -20.66 5.05 12.06
C GLN A 146 -20.86 4.47 10.66
N GLN A 147 -20.78 5.31 9.62
CA GLN A 147 -20.86 4.83 8.23
C GLN A 147 -19.70 3.90 7.87
N LEU A 148 -18.48 4.19 8.37
CA LEU A 148 -17.33 3.29 8.15
C LEU A 148 -17.50 1.97 8.90
N ALA A 149 -18.06 2.00 10.12
CA ALA A 149 -18.39 0.80 10.88
C ALA A 149 -19.47 -0.05 10.17
N GLU A 150 -20.50 0.58 9.61
CA GLU A 150 -21.52 -0.10 8.78
C GLU A 150 -20.92 -0.68 7.50
N ALA A 151 -20.05 0.08 6.82
CA ALA A 151 -19.36 -0.40 5.62
C ALA A 151 -18.43 -1.60 5.93
N ALA A 152 -17.79 -1.60 7.10
CA ALA A 152 -16.96 -2.72 7.54
C ALA A 152 -17.83 -3.99 7.72
N ARG A 153 -18.92 -3.89 8.47
CA ARG A 153 -19.87 -5.02 8.64
C ARG A 153 -20.39 -5.53 7.30
N TYR A 154 -20.84 -4.60 6.46
CA TYR A 154 -21.37 -4.95 5.13
C TYR A 154 -20.34 -5.73 4.28
N ASN A 155 -19.07 -5.30 4.27
CA ASN A 155 -18.04 -6.01 3.50
C ASN A 155 -17.67 -7.36 4.15
N VAL A 156 -17.70 -7.48 5.48
CA VAL A 156 -17.49 -8.76 6.18
C VAL A 156 -18.61 -9.75 5.83
N ASP A 157 -19.86 -9.30 5.82
CA ASP A 157 -21.03 -10.11 5.40
C ASP A 157 -20.92 -10.56 3.94
N HIS A 158 -20.13 -9.86 3.12
CA HIS A 158 -19.83 -10.20 1.73
C HIS A 158 -18.48 -10.90 1.53
N GLY A 159 -17.87 -11.43 2.60
CA GLY A 159 -16.70 -12.28 2.53
C GLY A 159 -15.35 -11.61 2.76
N ALA A 160 -15.33 -10.35 3.18
CA ALA A 160 -14.07 -9.72 3.59
C ALA A 160 -13.53 -10.39 4.87
N GLN A 161 -12.25 -10.75 4.85
CA GLN A 161 -11.55 -11.38 5.96
C GLN A 161 -10.59 -10.40 6.67
N ILE A 162 -10.25 -9.30 6.00
CA ILE A 162 -9.50 -8.17 6.54
C ILE A 162 -10.17 -6.90 6.03
N ILE A 163 -10.46 -5.97 6.92
CA ILE A 163 -10.92 -4.62 6.56
C ILE A 163 -9.72 -3.68 6.59
N ASP A 164 -9.44 -2.99 5.47
CA ASP A 164 -8.38 -1.99 5.39
C ASP A 164 -8.98 -0.59 5.31
N ILE A 165 -8.57 0.32 6.19
CA ILE A 165 -9.07 1.70 6.20
C ILE A 165 -8.14 2.61 5.39
N ASN A 166 -8.69 3.36 4.44
CA ASN A 166 -7.94 4.30 3.63
C ASN A 166 -7.82 5.67 4.30
N MET A 167 -6.62 6.01 4.77
CA MET A 167 -6.24 7.37 5.21
C MET A 167 -4.99 7.87 4.46
N GLY A 168 -4.78 7.38 3.22
CA GLY A 168 -3.60 7.75 2.41
C GLY A 168 -3.89 8.28 1.01
N CYS A 169 -5.14 8.23 0.52
CA CYS A 169 -5.49 8.68 -0.83
C CYS A 169 -5.34 10.21 -0.95
N PRO A 170 -4.49 10.74 -1.87
CA PRO A 170 -4.26 12.18 -2.02
C PRO A 170 -5.19 12.82 -3.07
N ALA A 171 -6.09 12.05 -3.69
CA ALA A 171 -6.94 12.52 -4.80
C ALA A 171 -7.84 13.68 -4.33
N LYS A 172 -7.86 14.78 -5.08
CA LYS A 172 -8.65 15.99 -4.76
C LYS A 172 -10.12 15.66 -4.44
N LYS A 173 -10.75 14.79 -5.25
CA LYS A 173 -12.15 14.38 -5.03
C LYS A 173 -12.35 13.70 -3.67
N VAL A 174 -11.40 12.91 -3.22
CA VAL A 174 -11.44 12.21 -1.92
C VAL A 174 -11.14 13.19 -0.78
N CYS A 175 -10.08 13.98 -0.90
CA CYS A 175 -9.71 14.97 0.11
C CYS A 175 -10.74 16.10 0.26
N ASN A 176 -11.40 16.54 -0.81
CA ASN A 176 -12.48 17.53 -0.75
C ASN A 176 -13.72 17.01 0.00
N ALA A 177 -13.91 15.69 0.04
CA ALA A 177 -14.91 15.03 0.89
C ALA A 177 -14.37 14.70 2.29
N TRP A 178 -13.26 15.32 2.71
CA TRP A 178 -12.57 15.09 3.99
C TRP A 178 -12.16 13.63 4.24
N ALA A 179 -12.13 12.78 3.20
CA ALA A 179 -11.74 11.36 3.27
C ALA A 179 -10.28 11.15 2.87
N GLY A 180 -9.79 9.91 3.02
CA GLY A 180 -8.43 9.55 2.66
C GLY A 180 -7.40 10.31 3.51
N SER A 181 -6.37 10.87 2.87
CA SER A 181 -5.30 11.56 3.60
C SER A 181 -5.72 12.88 4.28
N ALA A 182 -6.90 13.42 3.96
CA ALA A 182 -7.43 14.60 4.66
C ALA A 182 -7.78 14.30 6.12
N LEU A 183 -8.14 13.06 6.44
CA LEU A 183 -8.43 12.62 7.81
C LEU A 183 -7.23 12.78 8.75
N MET A 184 -5.99 12.67 8.23
CA MET A 184 -4.77 12.82 9.04
C MET A 184 -4.63 14.22 9.67
N ARG A 185 -5.47 15.18 9.32
CA ARG A 185 -5.49 16.55 9.90
C ARG A 185 -6.31 16.66 11.18
N ASP A 186 -7.03 15.61 11.56
CA ASP A 186 -7.92 15.56 12.72
C ASP A 186 -7.69 14.21 13.44
N GLU A 187 -6.76 14.22 14.38
CA GLU A 187 -6.35 13.03 15.14
C GLU A 187 -7.49 12.46 15.99
N ASP A 188 -8.37 13.34 16.53
CA ASP A 188 -9.53 12.91 17.33
C ASP A 188 -10.55 12.20 16.45
N LEU A 189 -10.78 12.68 15.22
CA LEU A 189 -11.65 12.01 14.26
C LEU A 189 -11.04 10.67 13.83
N VAL A 190 -9.73 10.61 13.61
CA VAL A 190 -9.02 9.35 13.31
C VAL A 190 -9.27 8.35 14.44
N ALA A 191 -9.03 8.70 15.69
CA ALA A 191 -9.26 7.81 16.83
C ALA A 191 -10.71 7.30 16.89
N ARG A 192 -11.70 8.17 16.68
CA ARG A 192 -13.12 7.79 16.65
C ARG A 192 -13.45 6.85 15.51
N ILE A 193 -12.91 7.08 14.30
CA ILE A 193 -13.11 6.21 13.15
C ILE A 193 -12.52 4.83 13.41
N LEU A 194 -11.25 4.76 13.84
CA LEU A 194 -10.56 3.49 14.06
C LEU A 194 -11.26 2.66 15.14
N THR A 195 -11.59 3.29 16.27
CA THR A 195 -12.32 2.64 17.36
C THR A 195 -13.70 2.13 16.91
N ALA A 196 -14.46 2.95 16.14
CA ALA A 196 -15.77 2.55 15.65
C ALA A 196 -15.68 1.33 14.70
N VAL A 197 -14.70 1.31 13.79
CA VAL A 197 -14.54 0.21 12.83
C VAL A 197 -14.02 -1.06 13.52
N VAL A 198 -13.02 -0.95 14.39
CA VAL A 198 -12.48 -2.11 15.12
C VAL A 198 -13.55 -2.76 15.99
N ASN A 199 -14.37 -1.97 16.68
CA ASN A 199 -15.47 -2.51 17.51
C ASN A 199 -16.65 -3.04 16.70
N ALA A 200 -16.71 -2.83 15.41
CA ALA A 200 -17.85 -3.20 14.58
C ALA A 200 -17.73 -4.60 13.96
N VAL A 201 -16.53 -5.19 13.91
CA VAL A 201 -16.24 -6.44 13.21
C VAL A 201 -15.29 -7.32 14.02
N ASP A 202 -15.41 -8.65 13.84
CA ASP A 202 -14.53 -9.63 14.50
C ASP A 202 -13.28 -9.96 13.65
N VAL A 203 -13.22 -9.47 12.40
CA VAL A 203 -12.06 -9.65 11.52
C VAL A 203 -10.99 -8.59 11.79
N PRO A 204 -9.71 -8.87 11.50
CA PRO A 204 -8.65 -7.88 11.65
C PRO A 204 -8.93 -6.61 10.85
N VAL A 205 -8.70 -5.45 11.47
CA VAL A 205 -8.77 -4.15 10.80
C VAL A 205 -7.35 -3.63 10.60
N THR A 206 -7.01 -3.22 9.39
CA THR A 206 -5.73 -2.61 9.02
C THR A 206 -5.93 -1.16 8.62
N LEU A 207 -4.85 -0.39 8.62
CA LEU A 207 -4.88 1.02 8.26
C LEU A 207 -3.79 1.34 7.24
N LYS A 208 -4.13 2.14 6.21
CA LYS A 208 -3.14 2.66 5.27
C LYS A 208 -3.08 4.18 5.30
N ILE A 209 -1.89 4.72 5.63
CA ILE A 209 -1.62 6.16 5.79
C ILE A 209 -0.50 6.66 4.86
N ARG A 210 -0.26 7.96 4.92
CA ARG A 210 0.96 8.66 4.49
C ARG A 210 1.76 9.15 5.69
N THR A 211 2.93 9.77 5.45
CA THR A 211 3.77 10.33 6.53
C THR A 211 3.18 11.60 7.14
N GLY A 212 2.23 12.23 6.47
CA GLY A 212 1.53 13.43 6.94
C GLY A 212 0.73 14.10 5.83
N TRP A 213 0.11 15.25 6.16
CA TRP A 213 -0.63 16.09 5.22
C TRP A 213 0.32 16.82 4.25
N ASP A 214 1.36 17.46 4.79
CA ASP A 214 2.41 18.16 4.07
C ASP A 214 3.74 18.05 4.81
N CYS A 215 4.77 18.73 4.32
CA CYS A 215 6.12 18.65 4.91
C CYS A 215 6.21 19.23 6.33
N ASP A 216 5.35 20.20 6.66
CA ASP A 216 5.31 20.86 7.96
C ASP A 216 4.41 20.10 8.96
N HIS A 217 3.50 19.26 8.47
CA HIS A 217 2.53 18.50 9.25
C HIS A 217 2.72 16.99 9.02
N ARG A 218 3.85 16.45 9.50
CA ARG A 218 4.22 15.02 9.42
C ARG A 218 3.81 14.26 10.68
N ASN A 219 2.51 14.16 10.91
CA ASN A 219 1.95 13.50 12.09
C ASN A 219 1.75 11.98 11.94
N GLY A 220 2.31 11.37 10.89
CA GLY A 220 2.26 9.91 10.70
C GLY A 220 2.62 9.09 11.95
N PRO A 221 3.68 9.40 12.71
CA PRO A 221 4.01 8.69 13.95
C PRO A 221 2.94 8.80 15.04
N LEU A 222 2.25 9.95 15.16
CA LEU A 222 1.14 10.12 16.09
C LEU A 222 -0.07 9.29 15.67
N ILE A 223 -0.47 9.38 14.40
CA ILE A 223 -1.55 8.56 13.83
C ILE A 223 -1.25 7.06 14.00
N ALA A 224 -0.01 6.65 13.86
CA ALA A 224 0.41 5.27 14.03
C ALA A 224 0.20 4.75 15.47
N ARG A 225 0.47 5.57 16.48
CA ARG A 225 0.17 5.24 17.88
C ARG A 225 -1.34 5.16 18.14
N ILE A 226 -2.09 6.15 17.65
CA ILE A 226 -3.56 6.14 17.73
C ILE A 226 -4.11 4.85 17.10
N ALA A 227 -3.53 4.40 15.97
CA ALA A 227 -3.94 3.18 15.32
C ALA A 227 -3.70 1.94 16.20
N GLU A 228 -2.50 1.79 16.79
CA GLU A 228 -2.20 0.68 17.70
C GLU A 228 -3.11 0.70 18.93
N ASP A 229 -3.28 1.88 19.56
CA ASP A 229 -4.13 2.05 20.75
C ASP A 229 -5.62 1.78 20.44
N SER A 230 -6.06 1.99 19.20
CA SER A 230 -7.42 1.68 18.73
C SER A 230 -7.63 0.21 18.35
N GLY A 231 -6.59 -0.64 18.38
CA GLY A 231 -6.68 -2.06 18.07
C GLY A 231 -6.48 -2.40 16.57
N ILE A 232 -5.84 -1.54 15.79
CA ILE A 232 -5.45 -1.85 14.41
C ILE A 232 -4.45 -3.00 14.39
N ALA A 233 -4.69 -3.99 13.52
CA ALA A 233 -3.92 -5.23 13.44
C ALA A 233 -2.63 -5.10 12.58
N ALA A 234 -2.56 -4.15 11.65
CA ALA A 234 -1.36 -3.83 10.88
C ALA A 234 -1.47 -2.43 10.25
N LEU A 235 -0.33 -1.78 10.01
CA LEU A 235 -0.25 -0.43 9.47
C LEU A 235 0.61 -0.39 8.20
N ALA A 236 0.06 0.08 7.09
CA ALA A 236 0.81 0.37 5.87
C ALA A 236 1.09 1.88 5.75
N VAL A 237 2.35 2.25 5.55
CA VAL A 237 2.78 3.65 5.50
C VAL A 237 3.43 3.96 4.15
N HIS A 238 2.84 4.91 3.39
CA HIS A 238 3.47 5.43 2.19
C HIS A 238 4.44 6.55 2.56
N GLY A 239 5.71 6.41 2.19
CA GLY A 239 6.82 7.31 2.50
C GLY A 239 6.76 8.68 1.79
N ARG A 240 5.58 9.25 1.65
CA ARG A 240 5.31 10.60 1.12
C ARG A 240 4.19 11.25 1.92
N THR A 241 4.25 12.57 2.02
CA THR A 241 3.12 13.37 2.48
C THR A 241 2.05 13.48 1.39
N ARG A 242 0.86 13.96 1.76
CA ARG A 242 -0.27 14.08 0.81
C ARG A 242 0.03 15.06 -0.34
N ASP A 243 0.62 16.21 -0.04
CA ASP A 243 0.93 17.27 -1.01
C ASP A 243 1.97 16.86 -2.05
N GLN A 244 2.91 15.97 -1.69
CA GLN A 244 3.87 15.40 -2.62
C GLN A 244 3.21 14.51 -3.70
N HIS A 245 1.98 14.03 -3.50
CA HIS A 245 1.34 13.08 -4.41
C HIS A 245 2.26 11.90 -4.76
N TYR A 246 2.92 11.98 -5.93
CA TYR A 246 3.88 10.98 -6.43
C TYR A 246 5.17 11.63 -6.94
N THR A 247 5.38 12.92 -6.66
CA THR A 247 6.59 13.66 -7.03
C THR A 247 7.72 13.43 -6.03
N GLY A 248 8.95 13.68 -6.44
CA GLY A 248 10.13 13.42 -5.61
C GLY A 248 10.30 11.93 -5.30
N THR A 249 11.02 11.62 -4.23
CA THR A 249 11.30 10.26 -3.75
C THR A 249 10.55 9.97 -2.46
N ALA A 250 10.14 8.71 -2.26
CA ALA A 250 9.61 8.27 -0.97
C ALA A 250 10.75 8.23 0.05
N GLU A 251 10.49 8.73 1.25
CA GLU A 251 11.41 8.65 2.39
C GLU A 251 11.02 7.49 3.30
N TYR A 252 11.99 6.95 4.00
CA TYR A 252 11.78 5.76 4.84
C TYR A 252 12.10 6.00 6.31
N GLU A 253 12.64 7.14 6.68
CA GLU A 253 13.01 7.52 8.05
C GLU A 253 11.79 7.58 8.96
N THR A 254 10.70 8.21 8.51
CA THR A 254 9.42 8.23 9.23
C THR A 254 8.86 6.81 9.41
N ILE A 255 9.00 5.95 8.38
CA ILE A 255 8.54 4.57 8.45
C ILE A 255 9.36 3.77 9.47
N ALA A 256 10.68 3.94 9.49
CA ALA A 256 11.58 3.33 10.47
C ALA A 256 11.23 3.77 11.90
N ALA A 257 11.00 5.07 12.11
CA ALA A 257 10.60 5.62 13.40
C ALA A 257 9.24 5.05 13.88
N ILE A 258 8.27 4.91 12.97
CA ILE A 258 6.97 4.27 13.26
C ILE A 258 7.20 2.81 13.66
N LYS A 259 7.99 2.04 12.89
CA LYS A 259 8.26 0.63 13.20
C LYS A 259 8.95 0.45 14.55
N ALA A 260 9.88 1.31 14.88
CA ALA A 260 10.58 1.27 16.17
C ALA A 260 9.65 1.55 17.37
N ALA A 261 8.56 2.31 17.14
CA ALA A 261 7.63 2.71 18.19
C ALA A 261 6.44 1.75 18.37
N LEU A 262 6.11 0.93 17.37
CA LEU A 262 4.92 0.07 17.35
C LEU A 262 5.29 -1.42 17.54
N ARG A 263 4.35 -2.17 18.12
CA ARG A 263 4.40 -3.63 18.24
C ARG A 263 3.70 -4.34 17.10
N ILE A 264 2.66 -3.71 16.53
CA ILE A 264 1.92 -4.26 15.40
C ILE A 264 2.79 -4.30 14.13
N PRO A 265 2.47 -5.18 13.16
CA PRO A 265 3.15 -5.19 11.88
C PRO A 265 3.05 -3.85 11.15
N VAL A 266 4.20 -3.41 10.62
CA VAL A 266 4.30 -2.20 9.78
C VAL A 266 4.75 -2.61 8.39
N ILE A 267 4.10 -2.06 7.37
CA ILE A 267 4.33 -2.34 5.95
C ILE A 267 4.84 -1.07 5.27
N ALA A 268 6.05 -1.10 4.71
CA ALA A 268 6.60 0.03 3.98
C ALA A 268 6.05 0.10 2.55
N ASN A 269 5.65 1.29 2.12
CA ASN A 269 5.16 1.55 0.77
C ASN A 269 5.82 2.82 0.20
N GLY A 270 6.06 2.83 -1.11
CA GLY A 270 6.62 3.96 -1.86
C GLY A 270 7.90 3.60 -2.59
N ASP A 271 7.95 3.83 -3.90
CA ASP A 271 9.10 3.66 -4.80
C ASP A 271 9.88 2.33 -4.65
N ILE A 272 9.16 1.26 -4.33
CA ILE A 272 9.71 -0.09 -4.28
C ILE A 272 9.44 -0.72 -5.65
N ASP A 273 10.46 -0.73 -6.50
CA ASP A 273 10.38 -1.06 -7.94
C ASP A 273 11.33 -2.19 -8.36
N SER A 274 12.09 -2.73 -7.42
CA SER A 274 13.04 -3.81 -7.67
C SER A 274 13.22 -4.71 -6.44
N PRO A 275 13.67 -5.97 -6.63
CA PRO A 275 13.99 -6.87 -5.53
C PRO A 275 15.02 -6.30 -4.56
N GLN A 276 16.08 -5.66 -5.09
CA GLN A 276 17.14 -5.05 -4.29
C GLN A 276 16.60 -3.89 -3.46
N LYS A 277 15.70 -3.05 -4.05
CA LYS A 277 15.06 -1.96 -3.34
C LYS A 277 14.17 -2.46 -2.21
N ALA A 278 13.41 -3.54 -2.44
CA ALA A 278 12.60 -4.17 -1.41
C ALA A 278 13.46 -4.63 -0.21
N ALA A 279 14.56 -5.35 -0.48
CA ALA A 279 15.50 -5.78 0.57
C ALA A 279 16.17 -4.60 1.29
N GLN A 280 16.55 -3.55 0.55
CA GLN A 280 17.13 -2.33 1.13
C GLN A 280 16.14 -1.66 2.09
N VAL A 281 14.86 -1.53 1.70
CA VAL A 281 13.82 -0.92 2.53
C VAL A 281 13.58 -1.74 3.79
N LEU A 282 13.41 -3.05 3.67
CA LEU A 282 13.27 -3.95 4.83
C LEU A 282 14.44 -3.82 5.79
N LYS A 283 15.67 -3.80 5.27
CA LYS A 283 16.90 -3.66 6.07
C LYS A 283 16.97 -2.31 6.78
N HIS A 284 16.66 -1.23 6.05
CA HIS A 284 16.77 0.14 6.55
C HIS A 284 15.72 0.44 7.62
N THR A 285 14.49 0.01 7.40
CA THR A 285 13.35 0.39 8.26
C THR A 285 13.03 -0.64 9.35
N GLY A 286 13.45 -1.89 9.18
CA GLY A 286 13.08 -2.98 10.07
C GLY A 286 11.60 -3.39 10.02
N VAL A 287 10.84 -2.93 9.00
CA VAL A 287 9.42 -3.27 8.84
C VAL A 287 9.21 -4.75 8.54
N ASP A 288 7.97 -5.22 8.74
CA ASP A 288 7.61 -6.63 8.62
C ASP A 288 7.33 -7.04 7.18
N ALA A 289 6.94 -6.09 6.31
CA ALA A 289 6.63 -6.34 4.90
C ALA A 289 6.84 -5.10 4.04
N VAL A 290 6.87 -5.30 2.73
CA VAL A 290 6.85 -4.24 1.73
C VAL A 290 5.56 -4.26 0.91
N MET A 291 5.08 -3.08 0.50
CA MET A 291 3.90 -2.94 -0.34
C MET A 291 4.27 -2.26 -1.66
N ILE A 292 3.94 -2.93 -2.76
CA ILE A 292 4.26 -2.51 -4.12
C ILE A 292 2.99 -1.98 -4.79
N GLY A 293 3.09 -0.79 -5.38
CA GLY A 293 2.02 -0.17 -6.16
C GLY A 293 2.37 -0.10 -7.65
N ARG A 294 2.72 1.09 -8.12
CA ARG A 294 2.94 1.41 -9.54
C ARG A 294 3.94 0.50 -10.26
N ALA A 295 4.93 -0.03 -9.56
CA ALA A 295 5.91 -0.94 -10.14
C ALA A 295 5.32 -2.30 -10.59
N ALA A 296 4.13 -2.67 -10.11
CA ALA A 296 3.41 -3.84 -10.58
C ALA A 296 2.65 -3.62 -11.89
N GLN A 297 2.43 -2.37 -12.31
CA GLN A 297 1.74 -2.02 -13.55
C GLN A 297 2.58 -2.43 -14.76
N GLY A 298 2.07 -3.38 -15.56
CA GLY A 298 2.80 -3.96 -16.69
C GLY A 298 3.94 -4.92 -16.28
N ARG A 299 4.12 -5.14 -14.98
CA ARG A 299 5.13 -6.05 -14.41
C ARG A 299 4.60 -6.79 -13.17
N PRO A 300 3.47 -7.50 -13.25
CA PRO A 300 2.90 -8.18 -12.08
C PRO A 300 3.84 -9.27 -11.52
N TRP A 301 4.77 -9.80 -12.30
CA TRP A 301 5.78 -10.76 -11.85
C TRP A 301 6.83 -10.17 -10.89
N ILE A 302 6.81 -8.85 -10.62
CA ILE A 302 7.68 -8.21 -9.62
C ILE A 302 7.50 -8.86 -8.24
N PHE A 303 6.31 -9.37 -7.92
CA PHE A 303 6.07 -10.07 -6.65
C PHE A 303 6.88 -11.36 -6.56
N ARG A 304 6.93 -12.15 -7.64
CA ARG A 304 7.76 -13.37 -7.73
C ARG A 304 9.24 -13.04 -7.63
N GLU A 305 9.67 -11.98 -8.32
CA GLU A 305 11.08 -11.56 -8.31
C GLU A 305 11.50 -11.11 -6.90
N VAL A 306 10.67 -10.30 -6.22
CA VAL A 306 10.95 -9.82 -4.86
C VAL A 306 10.92 -10.97 -3.86
N ALA A 307 9.90 -11.83 -3.91
CA ALA A 307 9.78 -12.96 -3.02
C ALA A 307 11.00 -13.93 -3.15
N HIS A 308 11.42 -14.23 -4.38
CA HIS A 308 12.58 -15.06 -4.63
C HIS A 308 13.87 -14.42 -4.07
N TYR A 309 14.10 -13.15 -4.38
CA TYR A 309 15.28 -12.44 -3.90
C TYR A 309 15.36 -12.34 -2.38
N LEU A 310 14.23 -12.10 -1.71
CA LEU A 310 14.17 -12.07 -0.26
C LEU A 310 14.43 -13.44 0.37
N ALA A 311 14.08 -14.51 -0.33
CA ALA A 311 14.31 -15.88 0.14
C ALA A 311 15.74 -16.39 -0.11
N THR A 312 16.37 -16.00 -1.24
CA THR A 312 17.62 -16.60 -1.71
C THR A 312 18.80 -15.63 -1.78
N GLY A 313 18.52 -14.32 -1.91
CA GLY A 313 19.52 -13.29 -2.23
C GLY A 313 19.90 -13.25 -3.71
N GLU A 314 19.29 -14.08 -4.55
CA GLU A 314 19.57 -14.19 -5.98
C GLU A 314 18.46 -13.55 -6.82
N LEU A 315 18.85 -12.96 -7.94
CA LEU A 315 17.91 -12.40 -8.91
C LEU A 315 17.37 -13.50 -9.83
N LEU A 316 16.07 -13.50 -10.06
CA LEU A 316 15.49 -14.28 -11.14
C LEU A 316 15.88 -13.68 -12.49
N ALA A 317 16.07 -14.53 -13.49
CA ALA A 317 16.15 -14.10 -14.87
C ALA A 317 14.84 -13.34 -15.25
N PRO A 318 14.93 -12.26 -16.02
CA PRO A 318 13.73 -11.59 -16.53
C PRO A 318 12.86 -12.57 -17.33
N PRO A 319 11.53 -12.45 -17.28
CA PRO A 319 10.66 -13.28 -18.10
C PRO A 319 10.93 -13.02 -19.60
N SER A 320 10.88 -14.07 -20.40
CA SER A 320 10.96 -13.97 -21.85
C SER A 320 9.78 -13.14 -22.41
N VAL A 321 9.93 -12.63 -23.63
CA VAL A 321 8.85 -11.89 -24.31
C VAL A 321 7.59 -12.76 -24.44
N ALA A 322 7.77 -14.06 -24.73
CA ALA A 322 6.68 -15.03 -24.84
C ALA A 322 5.95 -15.21 -23.49
N GLU A 323 6.67 -15.35 -22.38
CA GLU A 323 6.05 -15.42 -21.04
C GLU A 323 5.25 -14.15 -20.72
N VAL A 324 5.80 -12.97 -21.07
CA VAL A 324 5.10 -11.70 -20.86
C VAL A 324 3.83 -11.62 -21.71
N ARG A 325 3.90 -12.08 -23.00
CA ARG A 325 2.73 -12.20 -23.88
C ARG A 325 1.64 -13.05 -23.22
N ASP A 326 1.99 -14.24 -22.78
CA ASP A 326 1.04 -15.22 -22.25
C ASP A 326 0.38 -14.69 -20.95
N LEU A 327 1.15 -14.07 -20.07
CA LEU A 327 0.62 -13.38 -18.88
C LEU A 327 -0.33 -12.24 -19.25
N LEU A 328 0.03 -11.43 -20.24
CA LEU A 328 -0.81 -10.34 -20.71
C LEU A 328 -2.09 -10.83 -21.33
N LEU A 329 -2.04 -11.85 -22.21
CA LEU A 329 -3.23 -12.43 -22.85
C LEU A 329 -4.18 -13.02 -21.81
N GLY A 330 -3.66 -13.75 -20.82
CA GLY A 330 -4.45 -14.23 -19.68
C GLY A 330 -5.13 -13.10 -18.91
N HIS A 331 -4.39 -12.00 -18.67
CA HIS A 331 -4.96 -10.81 -18.02
C HIS A 331 -6.04 -10.12 -18.87
N LEU A 332 -5.85 -10.02 -20.20
CA LEU A 332 -6.87 -9.47 -21.11
C LEU A 332 -8.17 -10.30 -21.07
N HIS A 333 -8.07 -11.60 -21.19
CA HIS A 333 -9.24 -12.48 -21.11
C HIS A 333 -9.97 -12.30 -19.79
N ALA A 334 -9.24 -12.29 -18.65
CA ALA A 334 -9.83 -12.06 -17.34
C ALA A 334 -10.54 -10.69 -17.22
N LEU A 335 -9.99 -9.63 -17.85
CA LEU A 335 -10.62 -8.31 -17.90
C LEU A 335 -11.89 -8.31 -18.76
N HIS A 336 -11.86 -8.96 -19.93
CA HIS A 336 -13.01 -9.05 -20.83
C HIS A 336 -14.15 -9.83 -20.17
N ASP A 337 -13.84 -10.95 -19.51
CA ASP A 337 -14.83 -11.77 -18.81
C ASP A 337 -15.43 -11.02 -17.61
N PHE A 338 -14.61 -10.34 -16.84
CA PHE A 338 -15.05 -9.66 -15.60
C PHE A 338 -15.92 -8.42 -15.88
N TYR A 339 -15.53 -7.60 -16.85
CA TYR A 339 -16.22 -6.34 -17.13
C TYR A 339 -17.26 -6.45 -18.27
N GLY A 340 -17.24 -7.55 -19.03
CA GLY A 340 -17.88 -7.70 -20.32
C GLY A 340 -17.09 -6.99 -21.43
N GLU A 341 -17.31 -7.39 -22.67
CA GLU A 341 -16.50 -7.02 -23.82
C GLU A 341 -16.23 -5.53 -23.94
N GLN A 342 -17.29 -4.71 -24.05
CA GLN A 342 -17.14 -3.27 -24.31
C GLN A 342 -16.34 -2.56 -23.21
N GLN A 343 -16.62 -2.86 -21.94
CA GLN A 343 -15.93 -2.20 -20.84
C GLN A 343 -14.56 -2.81 -20.59
N GLY A 344 -14.42 -4.13 -20.74
CA GLY A 344 -13.16 -4.86 -20.63
C GLY A 344 -12.12 -4.33 -21.62
N VAL A 345 -12.48 -4.21 -22.90
CA VAL A 345 -11.62 -3.63 -23.95
C VAL A 345 -11.13 -2.22 -23.57
N ARG A 346 -12.03 -1.36 -23.08
CA ARG A 346 -11.65 0.01 -22.65
C ARG A 346 -10.72 0.01 -21.43
N ILE A 347 -10.98 -0.84 -20.45
CA ILE A 347 -10.16 -0.94 -19.23
C ILE A 347 -8.79 -1.53 -19.56
N ALA A 348 -8.72 -2.51 -20.46
CA ALA A 348 -7.49 -3.15 -20.88
C ALA A 348 -6.47 -2.19 -21.51
N ARG A 349 -6.90 -1.13 -22.18
CA ARG A 349 -6.02 -0.17 -22.88
C ARG A 349 -4.90 0.39 -22.04
N LYS A 350 -5.16 0.69 -20.75
CA LYS A 350 -4.13 1.17 -19.84
C LYS A 350 -3.12 0.08 -19.50
N HIS A 351 -3.58 -1.17 -19.31
CA HIS A 351 -2.69 -2.31 -19.02
C HIS A 351 -1.80 -2.61 -20.22
N LEU A 352 -2.37 -2.67 -21.43
CA LEU A 352 -1.61 -2.80 -22.67
C LEU A 352 -0.51 -1.74 -22.79
N GLY A 353 -0.84 -0.47 -22.48
CA GLY A 353 0.13 0.60 -22.48
C GLY A 353 1.25 0.39 -21.46
N TRP A 354 0.98 -0.21 -20.30
CA TRP A 354 1.99 -0.49 -19.29
C TRP A 354 2.88 -1.69 -19.67
N TYR A 355 2.31 -2.79 -20.20
CA TYR A 355 3.08 -3.95 -20.64
C TYR A 355 3.96 -3.67 -21.87
N ALA A 356 3.53 -2.75 -22.74
CA ALA A 356 4.31 -2.32 -23.90
C ALA A 356 5.34 -1.23 -23.57
N LYS A 357 5.31 -0.67 -22.37
CA LYS A 357 6.22 0.41 -21.98
C LYS A 357 7.68 -0.04 -22.16
N ASP A 358 8.50 0.86 -22.69
CA ASP A 358 9.93 0.67 -22.93
C ASP A 358 10.28 -0.47 -23.92
N ARG A 359 9.28 -0.98 -24.69
CA ARG A 359 9.49 -1.95 -25.79
C ARG A 359 9.58 -1.26 -27.14
N PRO A 360 10.26 -1.86 -28.12
CA PRO A 360 10.29 -1.37 -29.49
C PRO A 360 8.88 -1.10 -30.03
N GLU A 361 8.72 -0.06 -30.83
CA GLU A 361 7.48 0.33 -31.52
C GLU A 361 6.22 0.43 -30.61
N ASN A 362 6.41 0.64 -29.29
CA ASN A 362 5.26 0.70 -28.37
C ASN A 362 4.25 1.81 -28.71
N ALA A 363 4.70 2.90 -29.31
CA ALA A 363 3.83 4.01 -29.71
C ALA A 363 2.90 3.59 -30.86
N ALA A 364 3.42 2.90 -31.88
CA ALA A 364 2.65 2.36 -32.99
C ALA A 364 1.65 1.29 -32.51
N PHE A 365 2.11 0.34 -31.70
CA PHE A 365 1.25 -0.66 -31.10
C PHE A 365 0.09 -0.02 -30.32
N ARG A 366 0.37 0.94 -29.45
CA ARG A 366 -0.66 1.63 -28.66
C ARG A 366 -1.66 2.40 -29.54
N ALA A 367 -1.20 3.01 -30.63
CA ALA A 367 -2.05 3.74 -31.55
C ALA A 367 -3.09 2.81 -32.20
N VAL A 368 -2.69 1.57 -32.54
CA VAL A 368 -3.56 0.58 -33.18
C VAL A 368 -4.45 -0.12 -32.15
N VAL A 369 -3.87 -0.70 -31.10
CA VAL A 369 -4.62 -1.50 -30.11
C VAL A 369 -5.64 -0.69 -29.32
N ASN A 370 -5.41 0.62 -29.13
CA ASN A 370 -6.39 1.50 -28.49
C ASN A 370 -7.64 1.79 -29.34
N ARG A 371 -7.60 1.48 -30.65
CA ARG A 371 -8.73 1.59 -31.57
C ARG A 371 -9.56 0.29 -31.66
N ALA A 372 -9.02 -0.82 -31.15
CA ALA A 372 -9.78 -2.07 -31.11
C ALA A 372 -11.12 -1.85 -30.39
N GLU A 373 -12.21 -2.30 -31.01
CA GLU A 373 -13.59 -2.12 -30.51
C GLU A 373 -14.12 -3.38 -29.83
N ASP A 374 -13.53 -4.53 -30.14
CA ASP A 374 -13.90 -5.84 -29.63
C ASP A 374 -12.71 -6.59 -29.00
N ALA A 375 -13.01 -7.62 -28.22
CA ALA A 375 -12.01 -8.39 -27.49
C ALA A 375 -11.12 -9.21 -28.44
N ALA A 376 -11.67 -9.78 -29.51
CA ALA A 376 -10.92 -10.62 -30.44
C ALA A 376 -9.84 -9.81 -31.18
N SER A 377 -10.20 -8.64 -31.69
CA SER A 377 -9.27 -7.71 -32.34
C SER A 377 -8.17 -7.25 -31.37
N GLN A 378 -8.54 -6.94 -30.12
CA GLN A 378 -7.57 -6.50 -29.13
C GLN A 378 -6.57 -7.62 -28.76
N VAL A 379 -7.04 -8.86 -28.64
CA VAL A 379 -6.19 -10.04 -28.39
C VAL A 379 -5.29 -10.31 -29.59
N ALA A 380 -5.83 -10.33 -30.83
CA ALA A 380 -5.05 -10.57 -32.04
C ALA A 380 -3.90 -9.55 -32.20
N LEU A 381 -4.21 -8.26 -32.15
CA LEU A 381 -3.22 -7.18 -32.25
C LEU A 381 -2.13 -7.28 -31.14
N THR A 382 -2.51 -7.72 -29.96
CA THR A 382 -1.56 -7.91 -28.85
C THR A 382 -0.67 -9.11 -29.10
N THR A 383 -1.23 -10.22 -29.59
CA THR A 383 -0.48 -11.43 -29.95
C THR A 383 0.54 -11.13 -31.03
N ASP A 384 0.11 -10.52 -32.14
CA ASP A 384 0.97 -10.18 -33.28
C ASP A 384 2.17 -9.30 -32.86
N TYR A 385 1.89 -8.28 -32.03
CA TYR A 385 2.94 -7.39 -31.53
C TYR A 385 3.98 -8.13 -30.68
N PHE A 386 3.55 -8.95 -29.74
CA PHE A 386 4.48 -9.66 -28.86
C PHE A 386 5.17 -10.83 -29.57
N ASP A 387 4.54 -11.47 -30.54
CA ASP A 387 5.17 -12.52 -31.37
C ASP A 387 6.28 -11.95 -32.25
N ALA A 388 6.04 -10.81 -32.90
CA ALA A 388 7.08 -10.13 -33.68
C ALA A 388 8.26 -9.70 -32.77
N LEU A 389 7.99 -9.20 -31.57
CA LEU A 389 9.05 -8.88 -30.59
C LEU A 389 9.83 -10.13 -30.16
N ALA A 390 9.17 -11.29 -29.99
CA ALA A 390 9.83 -12.54 -29.60
C ALA A 390 10.69 -13.11 -30.75
N ALA A 391 10.26 -12.93 -32.00
CA ALA A 391 11.01 -13.33 -33.19
C ALA A 391 12.19 -12.39 -33.52
N GLY A 392 12.25 -11.19 -32.90
CA GLY A 392 13.22 -10.15 -33.26
C GLY A 392 12.93 -9.52 -34.64
N GLU A 393 11.72 -9.65 -35.13
CA GLU A 393 11.30 -9.14 -36.43
C GLU A 393 10.96 -7.64 -36.37
N PRO A 394 11.27 -6.88 -37.43
CA PRO A 394 10.76 -5.52 -37.54
C PRO A 394 9.23 -5.56 -37.60
N LEU A 395 8.58 -4.84 -36.71
CA LEU A 395 7.13 -4.70 -36.70
C LEU A 395 6.70 -4.04 -38.03
N SER A 396 6.02 -4.81 -38.90
CA SER A 396 5.49 -4.24 -40.13
C SER A 396 4.55 -3.07 -39.79
N SER A 397 4.86 -1.89 -40.30
CA SER A 397 3.95 -0.75 -40.21
C SER A 397 2.62 -1.19 -40.90
N ALA A 398 1.63 -1.59 -40.09
CA ALA A 398 0.29 -1.80 -40.60
C ALA A 398 -0.18 -0.49 -41.21
N ALA A 399 -0.35 -0.50 -42.53
CA ALA A 399 -0.82 0.61 -43.37
C ALA A 399 -2.23 1.07 -42.95
#